data_b419d334e7ea34053a8e61d6580e0dfc
#
_entry.id   b419d334e7ea34053a8e61d6580e0dfc
#
_cell.length_a   1.000
_cell.length_b   1.000
_cell.length_c   1.000
_cell.angle_alpha   90.00
_cell.angle_beta   90.00
_cell.angle_gamma   90.00
#
_symmetry.space_group_name_H-M   'P 1'
#
loop_
_entity.id
_entity.type
_entity.pdbx_description
1 polymer ?
#
loop_
_entity_poly.entity_id
_entity_poly.type
_entity_poly.pdbx_seq_one_letter_code
_entity_poly.pdbx_strand_id
1 'polypeptide(L)'
;TATISRNNTSIRSGTDNEGRATLTVRLHSTDVVTLTMLGARYRHALAVTLDSGGWRTVTTKARINQVASEYRLPFRVQQDRGQWYVSYDSPRRFNVTVEFEDGLTFPVVGSI
;
A
#
# COMPACT_ATOMS: atom_id res chain seq x y z
N THR A 1 -3.44 13.39 15.33
CA THR A 1 -2.68 12.36 14.63
C THR A 1 -1.69 12.98 13.64
N ALA A 2 -0.52 12.40 13.54
CA ALA A 2 0.44 12.85 12.55
C ALA A 2 -0.11 12.60 11.14
N THR A 3 0.06 13.55 10.25
CA THR A 3 -0.34 13.37 8.86
C THR A 3 0.71 12.54 8.12
N ILE A 4 0.27 11.81 7.11
CA ILE A 4 1.19 11.01 6.28
C ILE A 4 2.17 11.91 5.53
N SER A 5 1.78 13.15 5.25
CA SER A 5 2.59 14.08 4.46
C SER A 5 3.67 14.80 5.25
N ARG A 6 4.12 14.24 6.38
CA ARG A 6 5.23 14.78 7.18
C ARG A 6 6.50 13.97 6.98
N ASN A 7 7.64 14.53 7.40
CA ASN A 7 8.92 13.84 7.49
C ASN A 7 9.35 13.19 6.17
N ASN A 8 9.44 14.01 5.11
CA ASN A 8 9.85 13.55 3.78
C ASN A 8 8.84 12.60 3.12
N THR A 9 7.60 12.65 3.59
CA THR A 9 6.50 11.88 3.04
C THR A 9 5.59 12.81 2.26
N SER A 10 5.20 12.43 1.06
CA SER A 10 4.25 13.19 0.24
C SER A 10 3.19 12.28 -0.33
N ILE A 11 2.03 12.87 -0.65
CA ILE A 11 0.89 12.16 -1.23
C ILE A 11 0.56 12.83 -2.56
N ARG A 12 0.38 12.02 -3.58
CA ARG A 12 0.10 12.52 -4.93
C ARG A 12 -1.05 11.72 -5.55
N SER A 13 -2.01 12.43 -6.13
CA SER A 13 -3.08 11.83 -6.92
C SER A 13 -2.70 11.85 -8.40
N GLY A 14 -3.20 10.87 -9.14
CA GLY A 14 -2.96 10.81 -10.57
C GLY A 14 -3.81 9.76 -11.25
N THR A 15 -3.41 9.38 -12.45
CA THR A 15 -4.03 8.30 -13.21
C THR A 15 -2.95 7.39 -13.76
N ASP A 16 -3.28 6.12 -13.93
CA ASP A 16 -2.37 5.17 -14.57
C ASP A 16 -2.53 5.19 -16.10
N ASN A 17 -1.82 4.30 -16.80
CA ASN A 17 -1.86 4.23 -18.27
C ASN A 17 -3.23 3.83 -18.80
N GLU A 18 -4.08 3.25 -17.97
CA GLU A 18 -5.43 2.83 -18.35
C GLU A 18 -6.50 3.83 -17.89
N GLY A 19 -6.08 5.00 -17.39
CA GLY A 19 -6.98 6.04 -16.93
C GLY A 19 -7.59 5.79 -15.56
N ARG A 20 -7.10 4.81 -14.81
CA ARG A 20 -7.62 4.52 -13.47
C ARG A 20 -7.01 5.48 -12.46
N ALA A 21 -7.84 5.95 -11.52
CA ALA A 21 -7.38 6.86 -10.48
C ALA A 21 -6.36 6.18 -9.57
N THR A 22 -5.29 6.89 -9.25
CA THR A 22 -4.23 6.40 -8.36
C THR A 22 -3.99 7.39 -7.24
N LEU A 23 -3.53 6.88 -6.10
CA LEU A 23 -3.00 7.65 -4.99
C LEU A 23 -1.65 7.05 -4.63
N THR A 24 -0.62 7.87 -4.66
CA THR A 24 0.75 7.44 -4.40
C THR A 24 1.30 8.12 -3.16
N VAL A 25 1.85 7.35 -2.25
CA VAL A 25 2.53 7.85 -1.06
C VAL A 25 4.03 7.63 -1.25
N ARG A 26 4.77 8.73 -1.23
CA ARG A 26 6.22 8.72 -1.42
C ARG A 26 6.92 9.03 -0.10
N LEU A 27 7.87 8.21 0.25
CA LEU A 27 8.79 8.45 1.37
C LEU A 27 10.17 8.68 0.78
N HIS A 28 10.73 9.88 1.00
CA HIS A 28 11.97 10.32 0.33
C HIS A 28 11.79 10.25 -1.19
N SER A 29 12.52 9.40 -1.87
CA SER A 29 12.45 9.24 -3.33
C SER A 29 11.74 7.97 -3.77
N THR A 30 11.13 7.22 -2.83
CA THR A 30 10.49 5.94 -3.12
C THR A 30 8.98 6.03 -2.98
N ASP A 31 8.25 5.59 -4.00
CA ASP A 31 6.81 5.43 -3.92
C ASP A 31 6.50 4.15 -3.14
N VAL A 32 6.35 4.28 -1.82
CA VAL A 32 6.22 3.12 -0.94
C VAL A 32 4.85 2.45 -1.02
N VAL A 33 3.80 3.23 -1.32
CA VAL A 33 2.45 2.70 -1.51
C VAL A 33 1.82 3.37 -2.73
N THR A 34 1.28 2.58 -3.64
CA THR A 34 0.43 3.07 -4.71
C THR A 34 -0.90 2.36 -4.63
N LEU A 35 -1.97 3.13 -4.52
CA LEU A 35 -3.34 2.63 -4.51
C LEU A 35 -3.96 2.92 -5.87
N THR A 36 -4.49 1.89 -6.53
CA THR A 36 -5.11 2.03 -7.85
C THR A 36 -6.56 1.57 -7.77
N MET A 37 -7.50 2.42 -8.17
CA MET A 37 -8.91 2.05 -8.20
C MET A 37 -9.15 1.09 -9.36
N LEU A 38 -9.82 -0.02 -9.09
CA LEU A 38 -10.03 -1.07 -10.09
C LEU A 38 -11.27 -0.86 -10.96
N GLY A 39 -11.98 0.27 -10.79
CA GLY A 39 -13.11 0.63 -11.60
C GLY A 39 -14.43 0.02 -11.15
N ALA A 40 -15.52 0.32 -11.88
CA ALA A 40 -16.88 -0.04 -11.47
C ALA A 40 -17.12 -1.55 -11.41
N ARG A 41 -16.38 -2.32 -12.19
CA ARG A 41 -16.51 -3.78 -12.23
C ARG A 41 -16.06 -4.45 -10.92
N TYR A 42 -15.18 -3.80 -10.20
CA TYR A 42 -14.62 -4.30 -8.95
C TYR A 42 -14.92 -3.30 -7.84
N ARG A 43 -16.19 -3.16 -7.52
CA ARG A 43 -16.61 -2.22 -6.47
C ARG A 43 -15.93 -2.52 -5.17
N HIS A 44 -15.51 -1.47 -4.49
CA HIS A 44 -14.85 -1.55 -3.19
C HIS A 44 -13.56 -2.35 -3.20
N ALA A 45 -12.89 -2.40 -4.35
CA ALA A 45 -11.59 -3.05 -4.47
C ALA A 45 -10.55 -2.07 -4.99
N LEU A 46 -9.35 -2.20 -4.43
CA LEU A 46 -8.18 -1.42 -4.82
C LEU A 46 -7.04 -2.39 -5.10
N ALA A 47 -6.19 -2.04 -6.06
CA ALA A 47 -4.89 -2.67 -6.17
C ALA A 47 -3.89 -1.89 -5.32
N VAL A 48 -3.17 -2.58 -4.44
CA VAL A 48 -2.12 -2.00 -3.61
C VAL A 48 -0.79 -2.46 -4.15
N THR A 49 0.10 -1.52 -4.44
CA THR A 49 1.47 -1.81 -4.83
C THR A 49 2.41 -1.26 -3.76
N LEU A 50 3.30 -2.11 -3.27
CA LEU A 50 4.23 -1.75 -2.21
C LEU A 50 5.67 -1.82 -2.72
N ASP A 51 6.48 -0.88 -2.25
CA ASP A 51 7.91 -0.83 -2.60
C ASP A 51 8.68 -0.24 -1.44
N SER A 52 9.82 -0.82 -1.10
CA SER A 52 10.70 -0.29 -0.06
C SER A 52 11.84 0.54 -0.64
N GLY A 53 12.03 0.50 -1.96
CA GLY A 53 13.18 1.13 -2.60
C GLY A 53 14.50 0.51 -2.18
N GLY A 54 14.46 -0.72 -1.68
CA GLY A 54 15.63 -1.38 -1.10
C GLY A 54 15.88 -1.02 0.37
N TRP A 55 15.08 -0.13 0.95
CA TRP A 55 15.24 0.34 2.33
C TRP A 55 14.22 -0.34 3.25
N ARG A 56 14.53 -1.56 3.67
CA ARG A 56 13.64 -2.31 4.57
C ARG A 56 13.91 -1.91 6.00
N THR A 57 13.53 -0.71 6.35
CA THR A 57 13.74 -0.11 7.66
C THR A 57 12.44 -0.06 8.46
N VAL A 58 12.57 0.15 9.75
CA VAL A 58 11.42 0.35 10.64
C VAL A 58 10.57 1.53 10.15
N THR A 59 11.22 2.61 9.70
CA THR A 59 10.51 3.80 9.20
C THR A 59 9.69 3.49 7.96
N THR A 60 10.24 2.78 6.98
CA THR A 60 9.53 2.40 5.77
C THR A 60 8.32 1.53 6.09
N LYS A 61 8.50 0.51 6.93
CA LYS A 61 7.41 -0.37 7.37
C LYS A 61 6.32 0.41 8.08
N ALA A 62 6.71 1.32 8.98
CA ALA A 62 5.75 2.15 9.71
C ALA A 62 4.93 3.03 8.78
N ARG A 63 5.55 3.63 7.75
CA ARG A 63 4.84 4.45 6.77
C ARG A 63 3.84 3.65 5.97
N ILE A 64 4.23 2.47 5.51
CA ILE A 64 3.31 1.60 4.77
C ILE A 64 2.10 1.24 5.64
N ASN A 65 2.33 0.85 6.89
CA ASN A 65 1.24 0.50 7.81
C ASN A 65 0.40 1.72 8.17
N GLN A 66 0.99 2.91 8.24
CA GLN A 66 0.25 4.14 8.47
C GLN A 66 -0.72 4.43 7.33
N VAL A 67 -0.31 4.19 6.09
CA VAL A 67 -1.20 4.35 4.93
C VAL A 67 -2.40 3.41 5.05
N ALA A 68 -2.16 2.15 5.38
CA ALA A 68 -3.25 1.18 5.58
C ALA A 68 -4.24 1.67 6.65
N SER A 69 -3.73 2.18 7.76
CA SER A 69 -4.55 2.70 8.86
C SER A 69 -5.32 3.94 8.46
N GLU A 70 -4.67 4.90 7.81
CA GLU A 70 -5.29 6.18 7.43
C GLU A 70 -6.43 5.99 6.44
N TYR A 71 -6.26 5.10 5.47
CA TYR A 71 -7.27 4.83 4.45
C TYR A 71 -8.15 3.64 4.80
N ARG A 72 -7.99 3.08 6.01
CA ARG A 72 -8.79 1.95 6.51
C ARG A 72 -8.78 0.78 5.54
N LEU A 73 -7.59 0.42 5.08
CA LEU A 73 -7.40 -0.67 4.14
C LEU A 73 -6.93 -1.93 4.88
N PRO A 74 -7.42 -3.10 4.52
CA PRO A 74 -7.14 -4.33 5.24
C PRO A 74 -5.83 -4.98 4.78
N PHE A 75 -4.72 -4.28 4.96
CA PHE A 75 -3.41 -4.87 4.73
C PHE A 75 -2.42 -4.37 5.81
N ARG A 76 -1.39 -5.15 6.02
CA ARG A 76 -0.35 -4.82 6.99
C ARG A 76 0.96 -5.49 6.62
N VAL A 77 2.06 -4.77 6.75
CA VAL A 77 3.40 -5.33 6.63
C VAL A 77 3.86 -5.77 8.02
N GLN A 78 4.31 -7.00 8.11
CA GLN A 78 4.79 -7.61 9.33
C GLN A 78 6.21 -8.14 9.12
N GLN A 79 6.92 -8.34 10.19
CA GLN A 79 8.28 -8.88 10.15
C GLN A 79 8.38 -10.06 11.09
N ASP A 80 8.96 -11.15 10.60
CA ASP A 80 9.25 -12.33 11.39
C ASP A 80 10.64 -12.81 11.02
N ARG A 81 11.53 -12.86 12.02
CA ARG A 81 12.91 -13.30 11.86
C ARG A 81 13.65 -12.57 10.72
N GLY A 82 13.42 -11.26 10.63
CA GLY A 82 14.04 -10.41 9.62
C GLY A 82 13.38 -10.43 8.25
N GLN A 83 12.46 -11.35 7.99
CA GLN A 83 11.73 -11.42 6.73
C GLN A 83 10.43 -10.63 6.84
N TRP A 84 10.14 -9.82 5.83
CA TRP A 84 8.88 -9.07 5.77
C TRP A 84 7.81 -9.89 5.06
N TYR A 85 6.59 -9.76 5.58
CA TYR A 85 5.39 -10.39 5.03
C TYR A 85 4.29 -9.37 4.92
N VAL A 86 3.37 -9.57 3.99
CA VAL A 86 2.17 -8.76 3.85
C VAL A 86 0.96 -9.65 4.11
N SER A 87 0.11 -9.22 5.06
CA SER A 87 -1.18 -9.85 5.30
C SER A 87 -2.27 -8.94 4.78
N TYR A 88 -3.25 -9.49 4.09
CA TYR A 88 -4.34 -8.67 3.53
C TYR A 88 -5.62 -9.47 3.34
N ASP A 89 -6.72 -8.72 3.24
CA ASP A 89 -8.03 -9.26 2.86
C ASP A 89 -8.36 -8.79 1.45
N SER A 90 -8.52 -9.73 0.52
CA SER A 90 -8.93 -9.43 -0.84
C SER A 90 -10.45 -9.59 -0.96
N PRO A 91 -11.06 -9.13 -2.08
CA PRO A 91 -12.50 -9.35 -2.28
C PRO A 91 -12.94 -10.81 -2.27
N ARG A 92 -12.04 -11.74 -2.55
CA ARG A 92 -12.35 -13.18 -2.62
C ARG A 92 -11.78 -14.01 -1.49
N ARG A 93 -10.72 -13.52 -0.83
CA ARG A 93 -10.01 -14.30 0.20
C ARG A 93 -9.60 -13.40 1.33
N PHE A 94 -9.76 -13.90 2.55
CA PHE A 94 -9.35 -13.20 3.76
C PHE A 94 -8.12 -13.85 4.38
N ASN A 95 -7.36 -13.06 5.13
CA ASN A 95 -6.16 -13.52 5.84
C ASN A 95 -5.12 -14.15 4.92
N VAL A 96 -4.91 -13.54 3.77
CA VAL A 96 -3.83 -13.95 2.86
C VAL A 96 -2.53 -13.38 3.39
N THR A 97 -1.49 -14.21 3.45
CA THR A 97 -0.14 -13.76 3.84
C THR A 97 0.84 -14.18 2.76
N VAL A 98 1.63 -13.23 2.28
CA VAL A 98 2.64 -13.45 1.25
C VAL A 98 3.95 -12.79 1.67
N GLU A 99 5.06 -13.25 1.12
CA GLU A 99 6.34 -12.59 1.32
C GLU A 99 6.33 -11.22 0.67
N PHE A 100 6.94 -10.23 1.34
CA PHE A 100 7.09 -8.91 0.79
C PHE A 100 8.17 -8.92 -0.30
N GLU A 101 7.85 -8.33 -1.44
CA GLU A 101 8.80 -8.05 -2.51
C GLU A 101 8.57 -6.63 -2.99
N ASP A 102 9.61 -5.94 -3.43
CA ASP A 102 9.45 -4.62 -4.01
C ASP A 102 8.67 -4.74 -5.32
N GLY A 103 7.63 -3.91 -5.46
CA GLY A 103 6.71 -3.99 -6.58
C GLY A 103 5.56 -4.97 -6.39
N LEU A 104 5.45 -5.60 -5.23
CA LEU A 104 4.33 -6.51 -4.93
C LEU A 104 2.99 -5.78 -5.09
N THR A 105 2.10 -6.37 -5.88
CA THR A 105 0.76 -5.84 -6.10
C THR A 105 -0.29 -6.86 -5.70
N PHE A 106 -1.30 -6.42 -4.96
CA PHE A 106 -2.38 -7.30 -4.52
C PHE A 106 -3.69 -6.51 -4.40
N PRO A 107 -4.84 -7.19 -4.60
CA PRO A 107 -6.14 -6.54 -4.43
C PRO A 107 -6.56 -6.53 -2.97
N VAL A 108 -7.18 -5.44 -2.53
CA VAL A 108 -7.79 -5.38 -1.19
C VAL A 108 -9.22 -4.86 -1.30
N VAL A 109 -10.03 -5.21 -0.32
CA VAL A 109 -11.36 -4.64 -0.15
C VAL A 109 -11.20 -3.23 0.40
N GLY A 110 -11.87 -2.24 -0.21
CA GLY A 110 -11.83 -0.88 0.28
C GLY A 110 -12.01 0.14 -0.82
N SER A 111 -12.00 1.40 -0.42
CA SER A 111 -12.09 2.54 -1.32
C SER A 111 -11.36 3.72 -0.71
N ILE A 112 -10.92 4.61 -1.58
CA ILE A 112 -10.28 5.86 -1.16
C ILE A 112 -11.13 7.07 -1.52
#